data_6f14da13a8c9f9eb1e1a6ecb5de494b3
#
_entry.id   6f14da13a8c9f9eb1e1a6ecb5de494b3
#
_cell.length_a   1.000
_cell.length_b   1.000
_cell.length_c   1.000
_cell.angle_alpha   90.00
_cell.angle_beta   90.00
_cell.angle_gamma   90.00
#
_symmetry.space_group_name_H-M   'P 1'
#
loop_
_entity.id
_entity.type
_entity.pdbx_description
1 polymer ?
#
loop_
_entity_poly.entity_id
_entity_poly.type
_entity_poly.pdbx_seq_one_letter_code
_entity_poly.pdbx_strand_id
1 'polypeptide(L)'
;VFAKDIKVHSMLKGHWNQDVSEREYIAVINGNLDNDSGTIKNYLKENKNNMMYVADSGKLAITHYKVLNKNKDYSLLQVNIDSGRKNQIRVAMASLDHPIIGDDKYGDGLSPINRLGLHASKLSFVDPVSKELLTFKAPTPKEFKGLFNK
;
A
#
# COMPACT_ATOMS: atom_id res chain seq x y z
N VAL A 1 -13.37 1.56 -3.90
CA VAL A 1 -14.31 1.35 -5.00
C VAL A 1 -15.74 1.32 -4.47
N PHE A 2 -16.61 2.10 -5.07
CA PHE A 2 -18.02 2.11 -4.73
C PHE A 2 -18.81 1.33 -5.78
N ALA A 3 -19.63 0.39 -5.33
CA ALA A 3 -20.57 -0.32 -6.19
C ALA A 3 -21.88 0.43 -6.18
N LYS A 4 -22.46 0.68 -7.37
CA LYS A 4 -23.74 1.41 -7.51
C LYS A 4 -24.94 0.53 -7.24
N ASP A 5 -24.77 -0.78 -7.24
CA ASP A 5 -25.83 -1.78 -7.06
C ASP A 5 -25.51 -2.61 -5.82
N ILE A 6 -26.51 -2.82 -4.94
CA ILE A 6 -26.35 -3.60 -3.70
C ILE A 6 -25.88 -5.03 -4.01
N LYS A 7 -26.41 -5.64 -5.09
CA LYS A 7 -26.03 -7.00 -5.49
C LYS A 7 -24.55 -7.06 -5.89
N VAL A 8 -24.07 -6.09 -6.67
CA VAL A 8 -22.68 -5.99 -7.07
C VAL A 8 -21.80 -5.72 -5.86
N HIS A 9 -22.21 -4.83 -4.96
CA HIS A 9 -21.50 -4.55 -3.72
C HIS A 9 -21.30 -5.81 -2.87
N SER A 10 -22.38 -6.61 -2.70
CA SER A 10 -22.30 -7.86 -1.94
C SER A 10 -21.34 -8.86 -2.58
N MET A 11 -21.37 -8.98 -3.91
CA MET A 11 -20.47 -9.88 -4.64
C MET A 11 -19.00 -9.43 -4.52
N LEU A 12 -18.72 -8.14 -4.67
CA LEU A 12 -17.37 -7.60 -4.50
C LEU A 12 -16.86 -7.81 -3.07
N LYS A 13 -17.69 -7.53 -2.08
CA LYS A 13 -17.34 -7.73 -0.67
C LYS A 13 -16.99 -9.18 -0.35
N GLY A 14 -17.77 -10.13 -0.88
CA GLY A 14 -17.58 -11.56 -0.63
C GLY A 14 -16.38 -12.16 -1.35
N HIS A 15 -15.99 -11.61 -2.51
CA HIS A 15 -14.95 -12.18 -3.37
C HIS A 15 -13.80 -11.22 -3.65
N TRP A 16 -13.69 -10.13 -2.89
CA TRP A 16 -12.74 -9.06 -3.17
C TRP A 16 -11.31 -9.54 -3.40
N ASN A 17 -10.78 -10.37 -2.50
CA ASN A 17 -9.40 -10.85 -2.60
C ASN A 17 -9.17 -11.83 -3.76
N GLN A 18 -10.23 -12.49 -4.23
CA GLN A 18 -10.17 -13.42 -5.37
C GLN A 18 -10.28 -12.68 -6.70
N ASP A 19 -11.12 -11.63 -6.76
CA ASP A 19 -11.45 -10.92 -7.98
C ASP A 19 -10.45 -9.80 -8.31
N VAL A 20 -9.74 -9.28 -7.30
CA VAL A 20 -8.75 -8.22 -7.50
C VAL A 20 -7.46 -8.83 -8.05
N SER A 21 -7.08 -8.44 -9.27
CA SER A 21 -5.88 -8.94 -9.96
C SER A 21 -4.65 -8.06 -9.75
N GLU A 22 -4.83 -6.77 -9.45
CA GLU A 22 -3.71 -5.85 -9.29
C GLU A 22 -4.06 -4.75 -8.29
N ARG A 23 -3.13 -4.51 -7.35
CA ARG A 23 -3.21 -3.43 -6.38
C ARG A 23 -1.86 -2.73 -6.35
N GLU A 24 -1.84 -1.49 -6.84
CA GLU A 24 -0.64 -0.68 -6.89
C GLU A 24 -0.81 0.58 -6.05
N TYR A 25 0.22 0.90 -5.31
CA TYR A 25 0.28 2.09 -4.47
C TYR A 25 1.54 2.88 -4.79
N ILE A 26 1.49 4.17 -4.52
CA ILE A 26 2.67 5.02 -4.49
C ILE A 26 2.89 5.40 -3.03
N ALA A 27 4.10 5.21 -2.54
CA ALA A 27 4.46 5.47 -1.16
C ALA A 27 5.70 6.34 -1.08
N VAL A 28 5.72 7.26 -0.12
CA VAL A 28 6.92 8.02 0.25
C VAL A 28 7.36 7.55 1.63
N ILE A 29 8.56 7.04 1.73
CA ILE A 29 9.13 6.54 2.98
C ILE A 29 10.26 7.41 3.47
N ASN A 30 10.55 7.31 4.77
CA ASN A 30 11.71 7.94 5.38
C ASN A 30 12.98 7.19 5.01
N GLY A 31 13.99 7.90 4.54
CA GLY A 31 15.28 7.31 4.23
C GLY A 31 15.31 6.56 2.89
N ASN A 32 16.30 5.71 2.77
CA ASN A 32 16.56 4.97 1.54
C ASN A 32 16.74 3.48 1.86
N LEU A 33 16.13 2.63 1.05
CA LEU A 33 16.27 1.18 1.14
C LEU A 33 17.61 0.74 0.55
N ASP A 34 18.11 -0.41 1.00
CA ASP A 34 19.39 -0.95 0.51
C ASP A 34 19.33 -1.37 -0.96
N ASN A 35 18.16 -1.77 -1.43
CA ASN A 35 17.95 -2.22 -2.79
C ASN A 35 16.92 -1.37 -3.50
N ASP A 36 17.03 -1.23 -4.82
CA ASP A 36 16.10 -0.46 -5.64
C ASP A 36 14.78 -1.20 -5.92
N SER A 37 14.72 -2.47 -5.63
CA SER A 37 13.50 -3.28 -5.72
C SER A 37 13.61 -4.49 -4.80
N GLY A 38 12.48 -5.04 -4.41
CA GLY A 38 12.47 -6.21 -3.56
C GLY A 38 11.07 -6.69 -3.21
N THR A 39 11.04 -7.78 -2.47
CA THR A 39 9.82 -8.41 -1.98
C THR A 39 9.94 -8.61 -0.48
N ILE A 40 8.91 -8.15 0.24
CA ILE A 40 8.83 -8.30 1.70
C ILE A 40 7.74 -9.31 2.01
N LYS A 41 8.09 -10.39 2.69
CA LYS A 41 7.14 -11.41 3.15
C LYS A 41 7.07 -11.36 4.67
N ASN A 42 5.87 -11.14 5.19
CA ASN A 42 5.63 -11.09 6.63
C ASN A 42 4.39 -11.91 6.96
N TYR A 43 4.37 -12.46 8.18
CA TYR A 43 3.14 -12.94 8.79
C TYR A 43 2.65 -11.85 9.72
N LEU A 44 1.38 -11.44 9.57
CA LEU A 44 0.79 -10.33 10.31
C LEU A 44 -0.28 -10.80 11.27
N LYS A 45 -0.27 -10.23 12.47
CA LYS A 45 -1.30 -10.39 13.48
C LYS A 45 -1.78 -9.04 13.96
N GLU A 46 -2.97 -9.00 14.51
CA GLU A 46 -3.55 -7.78 15.10
C GLU A 46 -3.58 -7.92 16.63
N ASN A 47 -3.13 -6.89 17.34
CA ASN A 47 -3.16 -6.89 18.81
C ASN A 47 -4.48 -6.33 19.35
N LYS A 48 -4.61 -6.25 20.67
CA LYS A 48 -5.82 -5.76 21.36
C LYS A 48 -6.18 -4.31 21.01
N ASN A 49 -5.20 -3.50 20.60
CA ASN A 49 -5.37 -2.09 20.26
C ASN A 49 -5.58 -1.88 18.77
N ASN A 50 -5.90 -2.93 18.03
CA ASN A 50 -6.11 -2.90 16.57
C ASN A 50 -4.85 -2.50 15.80
N MET A 51 -3.66 -2.74 16.37
CA MET A 51 -2.39 -2.54 15.68
C MET A 51 -1.92 -3.84 15.06
N MET A 52 -1.49 -3.78 13.81
CA MET A 52 -0.86 -4.90 13.13
C MET A 52 0.62 -5.00 13.52
N TYR A 53 1.12 -6.21 13.60
CA TYR A 53 2.54 -6.44 13.87
C TYR A 53 3.05 -7.69 13.16
N VAL A 54 4.36 -7.74 12.92
CA VAL A 54 5.03 -8.89 12.30
C VAL A 54 5.24 -9.96 13.37
N ALA A 55 4.85 -11.19 13.02
CA ALA A 55 4.94 -12.35 13.91
C ALA A 55 5.50 -13.57 13.17
N ASP A 56 5.76 -14.65 13.91
CA ASP A 56 6.24 -15.91 13.32
C ASP A 56 5.13 -16.69 12.62
N SER A 57 3.88 -16.32 12.88
CA SER A 57 2.70 -16.93 12.26
C SER A 57 1.60 -15.88 12.15
N GLY A 58 0.56 -16.18 11.40
CA GLY A 58 -0.56 -15.27 11.17
C GLY A 58 -0.94 -15.27 9.70
N LYS A 59 -1.42 -14.14 9.20
CA LYS A 59 -1.80 -13.99 7.81
C LYS A 59 -0.59 -13.57 6.98
N LEU A 60 -0.28 -14.34 5.94
CA LEU A 60 0.83 -14.01 5.05
C LEU A 60 0.53 -12.74 4.25
N ALA A 61 1.48 -11.82 4.26
CA ALA A 61 1.44 -10.58 3.50
C ALA A 61 2.67 -10.49 2.61
N ILE A 62 2.46 -10.33 1.31
CA ILE A 62 3.54 -10.23 0.33
C ILE A 62 3.46 -8.85 -0.30
N THR A 63 4.53 -8.07 -0.15
CA THR A 63 4.64 -6.69 -0.62
C THR A 63 5.83 -6.57 -1.54
N HIS A 64 5.60 -6.11 -2.77
CA HIS A 64 6.67 -5.88 -3.76
C HIS A 64 6.88 -4.38 -3.88
N TYR A 65 8.12 -3.95 -3.94
CA TYR A 65 8.43 -2.54 -4.10
C TYR A 65 9.47 -2.29 -5.19
N LYS A 66 9.40 -1.10 -5.78
CA LYS A 66 10.38 -0.59 -6.72
C LYS A 66 10.61 0.89 -6.42
N VAL A 67 11.87 1.30 -6.26
CA VAL A 67 12.21 2.70 -6.02
C VAL A 67 12.10 3.47 -7.33
N LEU A 68 11.21 4.45 -7.37
CA LEU A 68 11.01 5.31 -8.54
C LEU A 68 11.92 6.53 -8.51
N ASN A 69 12.15 7.06 -7.32
CA ASN A 69 13.00 8.24 -7.11
C ASN A 69 13.45 8.27 -5.66
N LYS A 70 14.54 8.93 -5.39
CA LYS A 70 15.04 9.07 -4.02
C LYS A 70 15.89 10.32 -3.89
N ASN A 71 15.96 10.85 -2.68
CA ASN A 71 16.88 11.89 -2.31
C ASN A 71 17.53 11.53 -0.97
N LYS A 72 18.23 12.45 -0.37
CA LYS A 72 18.93 12.23 0.91
C LYS A 72 18.00 11.76 2.03
N ASP A 73 16.77 12.29 2.08
CA ASP A 73 15.86 12.09 3.21
C ASP A 73 14.70 11.13 2.94
N TYR A 74 14.30 10.96 1.69
CA TYR A 74 13.09 10.22 1.31
C TYR A 74 13.28 9.34 0.09
N SER A 75 12.40 8.34 -0.05
CA SER A 75 12.29 7.53 -1.27
C SER A 75 10.85 7.48 -1.74
N LEU A 76 10.65 7.56 -3.05
CA LEU A 76 9.35 7.37 -3.71
C LEU A 76 9.30 5.97 -4.27
N LEU A 77 8.31 5.19 -3.83
CA LEU A 77 8.18 3.78 -4.19
C LEU A 77 6.91 3.52 -4.97
N GLN A 78 7.01 2.61 -5.94
CA GLN A 78 5.86 1.90 -6.46
C GLN A 78 5.73 0.61 -5.66
N VAL A 79 4.55 0.34 -5.13
CA VAL A 79 4.30 -0.81 -4.27
C VAL A 79 3.14 -1.63 -4.83
N ASN A 80 3.37 -2.92 -5.01
CA ASN A 80 2.33 -3.87 -5.41
C ASN A 80 2.17 -4.91 -4.30
N ILE A 81 0.93 -5.29 -4.01
CA ILE A 81 0.62 -6.27 -2.97
C ILE A 81 -0.17 -7.44 -3.55
N ASP A 82 0.18 -8.66 -3.14
CA ASP A 82 -0.51 -9.88 -3.59
C ASP A 82 -1.78 -10.14 -2.79
N SER A 83 -1.85 -9.60 -1.57
CA SER A 83 -3.01 -9.70 -0.69
C SER A 83 -3.22 -8.36 0.03
N GLY A 84 -4.47 -8.06 0.37
CA GLY A 84 -4.81 -6.79 1.04
C GLY A 84 -4.98 -6.95 2.55
N ARG A 85 -3.89 -7.24 3.27
CA ARG A 85 -3.95 -7.29 4.74
C ARG A 85 -4.04 -5.86 5.30
N LYS A 86 -4.70 -5.72 6.44
CA LYS A 86 -4.89 -4.43 7.11
C LYS A 86 -3.54 -3.75 7.36
N ASN A 87 -3.39 -2.53 6.88
CA ASN A 87 -2.19 -1.70 7.04
C ASN A 87 -0.90 -2.38 6.55
N GLN A 88 -1.01 -3.31 5.60
CA GLN A 88 0.10 -4.15 5.15
C GLN A 88 1.34 -3.36 4.75
N ILE A 89 1.19 -2.35 3.90
CA ILE A 89 2.32 -1.55 3.38
C ILE A 89 2.95 -0.74 4.52
N ARG A 90 2.12 -0.16 5.38
CA ARG A 90 2.59 0.65 6.52
C ARG A 90 3.45 -0.18 7.46
N VAL A 91 2.97 -1.37 7.81
CA VAL A 91 3.70 -2.30 8.69
C VAL A 91 4.97 -2.82 8.01
N ALA A 92 4.90 -3.17 6.73
CA ALA A 92 6.05 -3.67 5.99
C ALA A 92 7.20 -2.66 5.96
N MET A 93 6.90 -1.41 5.65
CA MET A 93 7.92 -0.36 5.59
C MET A 93 8.49 -0.04 6.97
N ALA A 94 7.64 0.00 8.00
CA ALA A 94 8.09 0.19 9.38
C ALA A 94 9.00 -0.95 9.85
N SER A 95 8.74 -2.19 9.42
CA SER A 95 9.58 -3.36 9.76
C SER A 95 10.99 -3.28 9.17
N LEU A 96 11.17 -2.48 8.14
CA LEU A 96 12.49 -2.22 7.52
C LEU A 96 13.16 -0.96 8.08
N ASP A 97 12.59 -0.35 9.13
CA ASP A 97 13.04 0.92 9.72
C ASP A 97 12.91 2.12 8.78
N HIS A 98 12.01 2.02 7.80
CA HIS A 98 11.72 3.09 6.83
C HIS A 98 10.21 3.35 6.76
N PRO A 99 9.60 3.83 7.85
CA PRO A 99 8.15 4.03 7.87
C PRO A 99 7.72 5.05 6.82
N ILE A 100 6.46 4.93 6.39
CA ILE A 100 5.85 5.90 5.47
C ILE A 100 5.77 7.25 6.16
N ILE A 101 6.08 8.32 5.46
CA ILE A 101 5.97 9.69 6.02
C ILE A 101 4.53 9.96 6.45
N GLY A 102 4.38 10.65 7.58
CA GLY A 102 3.07 10.98 8.12
C GLY A 102 2.34 9.81 8.78
N ASP A 103 2.99 8.65 8.95
CA ASP A 103 2.40 7.50 9.62
C ASP A 103 2.55 7.67 11.14
N ASP A 104 1.44 7.99 11.80
CA ASP A 104 1.41 8.23 13.25
C ASP A 104 1.19 6.94 14.07
N LYS A 105 0.87 5.81 13.41
CA LYS A 105 0.71 4.51 14.07
C LYS A 105 2.00 3.69 14.07
N TYR A 106 2.70 3.65 12.94
CA TYR A 106 3.88 2.81 12.75
C TYR A 106 5.16 3.61 12.57
N GLY A 107 5.08 4.92 12.57
CA GLY A 107 6.19 5.86 12.47
C GLY A 107 6.04 7.02 13.45
N ASP A 108 6.73 8.12 13.19
CA ASP A 108 6.73 9.29 14.06
C ASP A 108 5.62 10.31 13.73
N GLY A 109 4.85 10.08 12.69
CA GLY A 109 3.78 10.97 12.26
C GLY A 109 4.22 12.23 11.54
N LEU A 110 5.50 12.46 11.41
CA LEU A 110 6.01 13.67 10.76
C LEU A 110 5.90 13.55 9.24
N SER A 111 5.44 14.64 8.61
CA SER A 111 5.29 14.67 7.16
C SER A 111 5.55 16.07 6.62
N PRO A 112 6.46 16.23 5.64
CA PRO A 112 6.67 17.50 4.98
C PRO A 112 5.50 17.93 4.08
N ILE A 113 4.53 17.05 3.84
CA ILE A 113 3.37 17.30 2.99
C ILE A 113 2.04 17.31 3.76
N ASN A 114 2.09 17.27 5.09
CA ASN A 114 0.93 17.31 5.99
C ASN A 114 -0.11 16.18 5.75
N ARG A 115 0.34 15.02 5.29
CA ARG A 115 -0.52 13.85 5.11
C ARG A 115 0.31 12.58 5.12
N LEU A 116 -0.37 11.44 5.23
CA LEU A 116 0.25 10.13 5.04
C LEU A 116 0.74 10.00 3.59
N GLY A 117 2.00 9.65 3.40
CA GLY A 117 2.62 9.51 2.09
C GLY A 117 2.28 8.18 1.40
N LEU A 118 1.01 7.83 1.35
CA LEU A 118 0.52 6.59 0.73
C LEU A 118 -0.70 6.88 -0.13
N HIS A 119 -0.66 6.44 -1.38
CA HIS A 119 -1.68 6.71 -2.39
C HIS A 119 -1.98 5.46 -3.21
N ALA A 120 -3.24 5.07 -3.28
CA ALA A 120 -3.68 3.98 -4.14
C ALA A 120 -3.69 4.49 -5.59
N SER A 121 -2.77 4.00 -6.41
CA SER A 121 -2.55 4.51 -7.78
C SER A 121 -3.22 3.68 -8.85
N LYS A 122 -3.45 2.38 -8.60
CA LYS A 122 -4.05 1.50 -9.60
C LYS A 122 -4.76 0.34 -8.92
N LEU A 123 -5.93 0.03 -9.43
CA LEU A 123 -6.73 -1.11 -8.98
C LEU A 123 -7.32 -1.79 -10.21
N SER A 124 -7.10 -3.11 -10.33
CA SER A 124 -7.71 -3.92 -11.36
C SER A 124 -8.48 -5.07 -10.71
N PHE A 125 -9.70 -5.30 -11.18
CA PHE A 125 -10.52 -6.41 -10.70
C PHE A 125 -11.49 -6.87 -11.78
N VAL A 126 -11.98 -8.10 -11.62
CA VAL A 126 -12.99 -8.67 -12.53
C VAL A 126 -14.37 -8.27 -12.02
N ASP A 127 -15.18 -7.64 -12.88
CA ASP A 127 -16.57 -7.30 -12.57
C ASP A 127 -17.35 -8.61 -12.36
N PRO A 128 -18.00 -8.80 -11.20
CA PRO A 128 -18.70 -10.06 -10.91
C PRO A 128 -19.93 -10.29 -11.80
N VAL A 129 -20.48 -9.25 -12.42
CA VAL A 129 -21.66 -9.37 -13.30
C VAL A 129 -21.24 -9.54 -14.75
N SER A 130 -20.44 -8.61 -15.31
CA SER A 130 -20.02 -8.64 -16.71
C SER A 130 -18.88 -9.61 -17.02
N LYS A 131 -18.12 -10.00 -15.98
CA LYS A 131 -16.90 -10.81 -16.08
C LYS A 131 -15.77 -10.11 -16.84
N GLU A 132 -15.86 -8.80 -17.01
CA GLU A 132 -14.83 -8.00 -17.66
C GLU A 132 -13.79 -7.52 -16.64
N LEU A 133 -12.53 -7.41 -17.08
CA LEU A 133 -11.46 -6.83 -16.27
C LEU A 133 -11.59 -5.31 -16.30
N LEU A 134 -11.76 -4.71 -15.13
CA LEU A 134 -11.83 -3.26 -14.96
C LEU A 134 -10.54 -2.77 -14.31
N THR A 135 -10.02 -1.65 -14.82
CA THR A 135 -8.81 -1.03 -14.27
C THR A 135 -9.06 0.45 -13.99
N PHE A 136 -8.77 0.85 -12.75
CA PHE A 136 -8.87 2.24 -12.31
C PHE A 136 -7.48 2.74 -11.96
N LYS A 137 -7.14 3.94 -12.44
CA LYS A 137 -5.86 4.59 -12.19
C LYS A 137 -6.07 5.98 -11.61
N ALA A 138 -5.22 6.35 -10.66
CA ALA A 138 -5.20 7.70 -10.11
C ALA A 138 -3.75 8.23 -10.18
N PRO A 139 -3.53 9.45 -10.71
CA PRO A 139 -2.19 9.97 -10.86
C PRO A 139 -1.54 10.24 -9.50
N THR A 140 -0.22 10.14 -9.45
CA THR A 140 0.56 10.44 -8.25
C THR A 140 0.31 11.88 -7.80
N PRO A 141 -0.01 12.13 -6.51
CA PRO A 141 -0.21 13.48 -6.02
C PRO A 141 1.00 14.39 -6.28
N LYS A 142 0.73 15.65 -6.58
CA LYS A 142 1.78 16.63 -6.87
C LYS A 142 2.75 16.81 -5.70
N GLU A 143 2.24 16.79 -4.47
CA GLU A 143 3.06 16.94 -3.26
C GLU A 143 4.05 15.80 -3.08
N PHE A 144 3.73 14.58 -3.58
CA PHE A 144 4.67 13.46 -3.55
C PHE A 144 5.84 13.73 -4.50
N LYS A 145 5.53 14.14 -5.73
CA LYS A 145 6.54 14.45 -6.74
C LYS A 145 7.40 15.65 -6.35
N GLY A 146 6.79 16.65 -5.70
CA GLY A 146 7.45 17.87 -5.30
C GLY A 146 8.60 17.67 -4.32
N LEU A 147 8.59 16.58 -3.55
CA LEU A 147 9.68 16.26 -2.62
C LEU A 147 10.99 15.91 -3.34
N PHE A 148 10.92 15.53 -4.61
CA PHE A 148 12.05 15.01 -5.39
C PHE A 148 12.47 15.93 -6.55
N ASN A 149 11.76 17.03 -6.76
CA ASN A 149 12.02 17.99 -7.86
C ASN A 149 12.97 19.11 -7.42
N LYS A 150 14.18 18.74 -7.05
CA LYS A 150 15.21 19.74 -6.70
C LYS A 150 16.48 19.53 -7.48
#